data_e8f0ac0eabcdb6ca27b97aadf71879d0
#
_entry.id   e8f0ac0eabcdb6ca27b97aadf71879d0
#
_cell.length_a   1.000
_cell.length_b   1.000
_cell.length_c   1.000
_cell.angle_alpha   90.00
_cell.angle_beta   90.00
_cell.angle_gamma   90.00
#
_symmetry.space_group_name_H-M   'P 1'
#
loop_
_entity.id
_entity.type
_entity.pdbx_description
1 polymer ?
#
loop_
_entity_poly.entity_id
_entity_poly.type
_entity_poly.pdbx_seq_one_letter_code
_entity_poly.pdbx_strand_id
1 'polypeptide(L)'
;GRYLKNAKGEIVNLHGFTQTYSPFFNNNAWGNYDVQACLSYNKRMVDGILNAGWKFNFVRLHLDPYWSDDASMPYVRYEGHERFSETRFRKYLDELFVPMAEYFISKGMYVVMRPPGVCPNREPADKYQGIEVGDTYQQFLLKVWDIVSQHSKLKNNTGIMFELANEPIHILGSDGQYGSGQQDHFNKMKEFFQAIVDEMRAEGCNNILWIPGLGYQSQYSGFASNPVTGNNIGYAVYAYPGWYGSDCEVPSAELGGVDGGGYEGFQRGWNAQVAPVAAIAPVMVTEMDWAPEKYNASWGKSITGMAGDRGFGANFKYIADLTGNVSWLLFTSPEYLAQVYAWACCLDVCLAGHYR
;
A
#
# COMPACT_ATOMS: atom_id res chain seq x y z
N GLY A 1 -7.00 18.54 -6.08
CA GLY A 1 -5.71 19.10 -6.54
C GLY A 1 -4.58 18.11 -6.26
N ARG A 2 -3.41 18.32 -6.89
CA ARG A 2 -2.31 17.35 -6.90
C ARG A 2 -1.54 17.19 -5.56
N TYR A 3 -1.81 18.00 -4.58
CA TYR A 3 -1.06 17.99 -3.33
C TYR A 3 -1.89 17.49 -2.15
N LEU A 4 -1.28 16.63 -1.33
CA LEU A 4 -1.80 16.30 -0.02
C LEU A 4 -1.67 17.52 0.90
N LYS A 5 -2.71 17.82 1.66
CA LYS A 5 -2.73 18.94 2.60
C LYS A 5 -3.19 18.49 3.96
N ASN A 6 -2.59 19.04 4.99
CA ASN A 6 -3.06 18.84 6.37
C ASN A 6 -4.32 19.69 6.65
N ALA A 7 -4.87 19.55 7.85
CA ALA A 7 -6.07 20.29 8.27
C ALA A 7 -5.91 21.81 8.27
N LYS A 8 -4.68 22.32 8.24
CA LYS A 8 -4.39 23.77 8.12
C LYS A 8 -4.26 24.25 6.67
N GLY A 9 -4.37 23.33 5.69
CA GLY A 9 -4.19 23.62 4.28
C GLY A 9 -2.72 23.65 3.81
N GLU A 10 -1.77 23.31 4.66
CA GLU A 10 -0.36 23.24 4.33
C GLU A 10 -0.06 21.96 3.51
N ILE A 11 0.78 22.08 2.49
CA ILE A 11 1.22 20.93 1.69
C ILE A 11 2.12 20.05 2.56
N VAL A 12 1.85 18.75 2.55
CA VAL A 12 2.62 17.76 3.28
C VAL A 12 2.98 16.56 2.40
N ASN A 13 4.20 16.07 2.55
CA ASN A 13 4.60 14.75 2.11
C ASN A 13 4.86 13.91 3.36
N LEU A 14 4.29 12.70 3.40
CA LEU A 14 4.36 11.84 4.57
C LEU A 14 5.44 10.77 4.37
N HIS A 15 6.18 10.47 5.45
CA HIS A 15 7.15 9.39 5.49
C HIS A 15 6.79 8.44 6.62
N GLY A 16 6.73 7.15 6.34
CA GLY A 16 6.18 6.21 7.29
C GLY A 16 6.73 4.80 7.22
N PHE A 17 6.03 3.91 7.86
CA PHE A 17 6.32 2.48 7.88
C PHE A 17 5.02 1.66 7.84
N THR A 18 5.16 0.36 7.65
CA THR A 18 4.03 -0.57 7.64
C THR A 18 4.01 -1.46 8.87
N GLN A 19 2.82 -1.83 9.34
CA GLN A 19 2.59 -2.85 10.37
C GLN A 19 2.23 -4.21 9.77
N THR A 20 2.73 -4.54 8.58
CA THR A 20 2.35 -5.75 7.84
C THR A 20 3.01 -7.01 8.37
N TYR A 21 4.31 -6.95 8.62
CA TYR A 21 5.12 -8.11 8.99
C TYR A 21 5.32 -8.24 10.50
N SER A 22 4.28 -8.03 11.24
CA SER A 22 4.26 -8.46 12.64
C SER A 22 3.96 -9.95 12.67
N PRO A 23 4.68 -10.76 13.46
CA PRO A 23 4.33 -12.18 13.65
C PRO A 23 2.91 -12.38 14.14
N PHE A 24 2.30 -11.34 14.67
CA PHE A 24 0.95 -11.36 15.18
C PHE A 24 -0.11 -10.99 14.12
N PHE A 25 0.26 -10.29 13.05
CA PHE A 25 -0.66 -9.95 11.97
C PHE A 25 -0.68 -11.00 10.86
N ASN A 26 0.47 -11.59 10.52
CA ASN A 26 0.57 -12.44 9.34
C ASN A 26 0.55 -13.95 9.61
N ASN A 27 0.60 -14.39 10.87
CA ASN A 27 0.82 -15.80 11.20
C ASN A 27 -0.27 -16.42 12.09
N ASN A 28 -1.50 -15.93 12.03
CA ASN A 28 -2.59 -16.40 12.91
C ASN A 28 -2.24 -16.38 14.40
N ALA A 29 -1.25 -15.60 14.81
CA ALA A 29 -0.82 -15.59 16.21
C ALA A 29 -1.88 -15.02 17.15
N TRP A 30 -2.90 -14.36 16.60
CA TRP A 30 -4.04 -13.80 17.33
C TRP A 30 -5.31 -14.65 17.21
N GLY A 31 -5.21 -15.89 16.79
CA GLY A 31 -6.36 -16.79 16.67
C GLY A 31 -7.21 -16.94 17.93
N ASN A 32 -6.64 -16.60 19.10
CA ASN A 32 -7.33 -16.53 20.39
C ASN A 32 -7.99 -15.17 20.68
N TYR A 33 -7.91 -14.19 19.76
CA TYR A 33 -8.43 -12.84 19.92
C TYR A 33 -7.89 -12.09 21.16
N ASP A 34 -6.59 -12.16 21.40
CA ASP A 34 -5.93 -11.46 22.50
C ASP A 34 -5.66 -9.99 22.17
N VAL A 35 -6.69 -9.16 22.35
CA VAL A 35 -6.66 -7.72 22.10
C VAL A 35 -5.55 -7.03 22.88
N GLN A 36 -5.41 -7.36 24.17
CA GLN A 36 -4.45 -6.67 25.04
C GLN A 36 -3.01 -6.96 24.67
N ALA A 37 -2.70 -8.21 24.32
CA ALA A 37 -1.37 -8.57 23.86
C ALA A 37 -1.05 -7.90 22.52
N CYS A 38 -2.00 -7.85 21.57
CA CYS A 38 -1.83 -7.20 20.28
C CYS A 38 -1.61 -5.69 20.42
N LEU A 39 -2.44 -5.01 21.18
CA LEU A 39 -2.29 -3.57 21.45
C LEU A 39 -0.95 -3.26 22.13
N SER A 40 -0.58 -4.05 23.14
CA SER A 40 0.68 -3.88 23.87
C SER A 40 1.88 -4.07 22.95
N TYR A 41 1.84 -5.08 22.07
CA TYR A 41 2.89 -5.30 21.08
C TYR A 41 3.03 -4.10 20.14
N ASN A 42 1.95 -3.65 19.53
CA ASN A 42 1.99 -2.56 18.56
C ASN A 42 2.41 -1.23 19.18
N LYS A 43 2.00 -0.96 20.42
CA LYS A 43 2.46 0.21 21.18
C LYS A 43 3.96 0.17 21.44
N ARG A 44 4.49 -1.00 21.86
CA ARG A 44 5.95 -1.14 22.04
C ARG A 44 6.71 -0.94 20.73
N MET A 45 6.18 -1.42 19.59
CA MET A 45 6.84 -1.26 18.29
C MET A 45 6.94 0.21 17.91
N VAL A 46 5.84 0.96 17.95
CA VAL A 46 5.89 2.38 17.58
C VAL A 46 6.75 3.20 18.53
N ASP A 47 6.67 2.93 19.84
CA ASP A 47 7.54 3.61 20.83
C ASP A 47 9.01 3.29 20.58
N GLY A 48 9.34 2.04 20.27
CA GLY A 48 10.69 1.62 19.90
C GLY A 48 11.20 2.32 18.65
N ILE A 49 10.37 2.42 17.61
CA ILE A 49 10.69 3.11 16.36
C ILE A 49 11.00 4.60 16.61
N LEU A 50 10.16 5.27 17.37
CA LEU A 50 10.37 6.68 17.71
C LEU A 50 11.61 6.88 18.59
N ASN A 51 11.82 5.99 19.57
CA ASN A 51 13.00 6.02 20.45
C ASN A 51 14.30 5.73 19.68
N ALA A 52 14.25 4.94 18.61
CA ALA A 52 15.37 4.74 17.70
C ALA A 52 15.71 5.97 16.85
N GLY A 53 14.91 7.02 16.93
CA GLY A 53 15.17 8.32 16.28
C GLY A 53 14.49 8.49 14.91
N TRP A 54 13.69 7.54 14.45
CA TRP A 54 12.94 7.69 13.21
C TRP A 54 11.94 8.84 13.29
N LYS A 55 11.83 9.60 12.20
CA LYS A 55 10.94 10.76 12.08
C LYS A 55 9.71 10.44 11.22
N PHE A 56 9.12 9.28 11.43
CA PHE A 56 7.91 8.89 10.72
C PHE A 56 6.70 9.69 11.20
N ASN A 57 5.83 10.03 10.26
CA ASN A 57 4.59 10.76 10.51
C ASN A 57 3.34 10.07 9.96
N PHE A 58 3.47 8.85 9.44
CA PHE A 58 2.33 7.97 9.17
C PHE A 58 2.68 6.50 9.28
N VAL A 59 1.66 5.69 9.41
CA VAL A 59 1.72 4.23 9.42
C VAL A 59 0.66 3.66 8.49
N ARG A 60 1.01 2.64 7.73
CA ARG A 60 0.05 1.82 6.99
C ARG A 60 -0.34 0.64 7.86
N LEU A 61 -1.60 0.62 8.26
CA LEU A 61 -2.14 -0.32 9.20
C LEU A 61 -3.09 -1.29 8.49
N HIS A 62 -2.73 -2.57 8.54
CA HIS A 62 -3.52 -3.62 7.92
C HIS A 62 -4.71 -4.01 8.79
N LEU A 63 -5.82 -4.33 8.16
CA LEU A 63 -6.89 -5.06 8.79
C LEU A 63 -6.52 -6.55 8.84
N ASP A 64 -6.61 -7.15 10.02
CA ASP A 64 -6.29 -8.57 10.17
C ASP A 64 -7.47 -9.44 9.72
N PRO A 65 -7.32 -10.25 8.67
CA PRO A 65 -8.39 -11.08 8.14
C PRO A 65 -8.85 -12.15 9.12
N TYR A 66 -7.95 -12.65 9.96
CA TYR A 66 -8.26 -13.74 10.88
C TYR A 66 -9.22 -13.32 11.99
N TRP A 67 -9.26 -12.04 12.32
CA TRP A 67 -10.14 -11.52 13.35
C TRP A 67 -11.56 -11.27 12.86
N SER A 68 -11.74 -11.18 11.54
CA SER A 68 -13.04 -11.12 10.91
C SER A 68 -13.51 -12.45 10.30
N ASP A 69 -12.65 -13.49 10.26
CA ASP A 69 -13.00 -14.81 9.75
C ASP A 69 -13.93 -15.56 10.70
N ASP A 70 -14.93 -16.23 10.15
CA ASP A 70 -15.86 -17.08 10.88
C ASP A 70 -16.16 -18.36 10.11
N ALA A 71 -15.70 -19.48 10.63
CA ALA A 71 -15.85 -20.78 9.99
C ALA A 71 -17.30 -21.23 9.75
N SER A 72 -18.27 -20.59 10.39
CA SER A 72 -19.70 -20.85 10.19
C SER A 72 -20.30 -20.11 9.00
N MET A 73 -19.57 -19.11 8.45
CA MET A 73 -20.04 -18.32 7.32
C MET A 73 -19.77 -19.04 5.98
N PRO A 74 -20.55 -18.75 4.93
CA PRO A 74 -20.27 -19.27 3.60
C PRO A 74 -18.87 -18.92 3.13
N TYR A 75 -18.22 -19.86 2.45
CA TYR A 75 -16.94 -19.64 1.81
C TYR A 75 -17.06 -18.59 0.69
N VAL A 76 -16.18 -17.62 0.71
CA VAL A 76 -16.03 -16.60 -0.34
C VAL A 76 -14.62 -16.70 -0.89
N ARG A 77 -14.48 -16.89 -2.19
CA ARG A 77 -13.20 -17.22 -2.83
C ARG A 77 -12.32 -15.98 -3.07
N TYR A 78 -11.68 -15.49 -2.02
CA TYR A 78 -10.60 -14.50 -2.12
C TYR A 78 -9.69 -14.61 -0.90
N GLU A 79 -8.43 -14.31 -1.09
CA GLU A 79 -7.40 -14.53 -0.09
C GLU A 79 -7.68 -13.80 1.23
N GLY A 80 -7.70 -14.56 2.31
CA GLY A 80 -7.83 -14.04 3.67
C GLY A 80 -9.25 -13.67 4.10
N HIS A 81 -10.28 -13.92 3.26
CA HIS A 81 -11.66 -13.50 3.54
C HIS A 81 -12.72 -14.52 3.18
N GLU A 82 -12.35 -15.77 3.15
CA GLU A 82 -13.23 -16.87 2.74
C GLU A 82 -14.50 -16.96 3.56
N ARG A 83 -14.51 -16.38 4.76
CA ARG A 83 -15.61 -16.51 5.72
C ARG A 83 -15.83 -15.22 6.50
N PHE A 84 -15.88 -14.11 5.80
CA PHE A 84 -16.01 -12.80 6.42
C PHE A 84 -17.28 -12.67 7.25
N SER A 85 -17.11 -12.33 8.53
CA SER A 85 -18.18 -12.01 9.47
C SER A 85 -18.22 -10.52 9.76
N GLU A 86 -19.30 -9.85 9.38
CA GLU A 86 -19.53 -8.45 9.70
C GLU A 86 -19.51 -8.18 11.20
N THR A 87 -20.13 -9.06 11.99
CA THR A 87 -20.17 -8.94 13.45
C THR A 87 -18.77 -8.97 14.06
N ARG A 88 -17.91 -9.90 13.60
CA ARG A 88 -16.52 -9.96 14.05
C ARG A 88 -15.72 -8.77 13.56
N PHE A 89 -15.94 -8.32 12.34
CA PHE A 89 -15.25 -7.16 11.80
C PHE A 89 -15.58 -5.89 12.56
N ARG A 90 -16.85 -5.64 12.88
CA ARG A 90 -17.26 -4.51 13.72
C ARG A 90 -16.61 -4.58 15.10
N LYS A 91 -16.62 -5.74 15.73
CA LYS A 91 -15.93 -5.97 17.01
C LYS A 91 -14.42 -5.68 16.91
N TYR A 92 -13.77 -6.16 15.87
CA TYR A 92 -12.36 -5.91 15.60
C TYR A 92 -12.07 -4.40 15.45
N LEU A 93 -12.91 -3.67 14.72
CA LEU A 93 -12.77 -2.22 14.58
C LEU A 93 -12.85 -1.51 15.93
N ASP A 94 -13.86 -1.85 16.75
CA ASP A 94 -14.07 -1.21 18.04
C ASP A 94 -12.99 -1.52 19.07
N GLU A 95 -12.60 -2.79 19.17
CA GLU A 95 -11.76 -3.26 20.26
C GLU A 95 -10.25 -3.18 19.95
N LEU A 96 -9.86 -3.27 18.67
CA LEU A 96 -8.46 -3.29 18.29
C LEU A 96 -8.07 -2.15 17.36
N PHE A 97 -8.71 -2.03 16.19
CA PHE A 97 -8.24 -1.11 15.15
C PHE A 97 -8.32 0.34 15.62
N VAL A 98 -9.45 0.77 16.12
CA VAL A 98 -9.65 2.15 16.58
C VAL A 98 -8.71 2.50 17.74
N PRO A 99 -8.60 1.71 18.83
CA PRO A 99 -7.64 1.98 19.89
C PRO A 99 -6.18 2.06 19.41
N MET A 100 -5.81 1.23 18.43
CA MET A 100 -4.47 1.25 17.84
C MET A 100 -4.26 2.51 16.99
N ALA A 101 -5.22 2.86 16.13
CA ALA A 101 -5.16 4.08 15.32
C ALA A 101 -5.10 5.34 16.19
N GLU A 102 -5.91 5.41 17.24
CA GLU A 102 -5.87 6.52 18.22
C GLU A 102 -4.51 6.63 18.90
N TYR A 103 -3.86 5.50 19.18
CA TYR A 103 -2.51 5.50 19.74
C TYR A 103 -1.48 6.07 18.77
N PHE A 104 -1.47 5.66 17.49
CA PHE A 104 -0.60 6.23 16.46
C PHE A 104 -0.85 7.73 16.29
N ILE A 105 -2.10 8.16 16.25
CA ILE A 105 -2.47 9.57 16.13
C ILE A 105 -1.95 10.36 17.35
N SER A 106 -2.02 9.80 18.56
CA SER A 106 -1.46 10.43 19.77
C SER A 106 0.07 10.64 19.71
N LYS A 107 0.75 9.87 18.88
CA LYS A 107 2.18 10.01 18.60
C LYS A 107 2.49 10.96 17.43
N GLY A 108 1.49 11.64 16.89
CA GLY A 108 1.65 12.58 15.77
C GLY A 108 1.68 11.91 14.40
N MET A 109 1.21 10.68 14.28
CA MET A 109 1.17 9.94 13.03
C MET A 109 -0.23 9.95 12.42
N TYR A 110 -0.31 10.05 11.10
CA TYR A 110 -1.48 9.69 10.32
C TYR A 110 -1.56 8.17 10.15
N VAL A 111 -2.75 7.65 9.97
CA VAL A 111 -3.00 6.21 9.75
C VAL A 111 -3.59 5.99 8.37
N VAL A 112 -2.99 5.12 7.60
CA VAL A 112 -3.57 4.59 6.36
C VAL A 112 -4.11 3.19 6.67
N MET A 113 -5.42 3.03 6.58
CA MET A 113 -6.08 1.73 6.69
C MET A 113 -6.17 1.11 5.31
N ARG A 114 -5.78 -0.15 5.15
CA ARG A 114 -6.03 -0.94 3.96
C ARG A 114 -6.85 -2.18 4.27
N PRO A 115 -7.63 -2.71 3.32
CA PRO A 115 -8.36 -3.94 3.53
C PRO A 115 -7.41 -5.11 3.74
N PRO A 116 -7.88 -6.19 4.40
CA PRO A 116 -7.08 -7.37 4.63
C PRO A 116 -6.80 -8.12 3.32
N GLY A 117 -5.75 -8.93 3.34
CA GLY A 117 -5.34 -9.78 2.22
C GLY A 117 -4.83 -9.03 1.00
N VAL A 118 -4.52 -9.75 -0.03
CA VAL A 118 -4.22 -9.24 -1.37
C VAL A 118 -5.44 -9.40 -2.26
N CYS A 119 -5.48 -8.67 -3.36
CA CYS A 119 -6.49 -8.85 -4.38
C CYS A 119 -6.48 -10.31 -4.87
N PRO A 120 -7.64 -10.95 -5.02
CA PRO A 120 -7.70 -12.30 -5.56
C PRO A 120 -7.10 -12.34 -6.94
N ASN A 121 -6.14 -13.20 -7.12
CA ASN A 121 -5.35 -13.27 -8.33
C ASN A 121 -5.46 -14.60 -9.07
N ARG A 122 -6.08 -15.62 -8.48
CA ARG A 122 -6.25 -16.93 -9.12
C ARG A 122 -7.16 -17.86 -8.35
N GLU A 123 -7.73 -18.77 -9.09
CA GLU A 123 -8.62 -19.80 -8.62
C GLU A 123 -8.88 -20.90 -9.65
N PRO A 124 -8.48 -22.10 -9.44
CA PRO A 124 -7.25 -22.53 -8.79
C PRO A 124 -6.00 -21.95 -9.46
N ALA A 125 -4.81 -22.28 -9.00
CA ALA A 125 -3.54 -21.68 -9.44
C ALA A 125 -3.30 -21.60 -10.96
N ASP A 126 -3.90 -22.48 -11.73
CA ASP A 126 -3.85 -22.56 -13.19
C ASP A 126 -4.91 -21.72 -13.92
N LYS A 127 -5.82 -21.11 -13.16
CA LYS A 127 -6.95 -20.32 -13.69
C LYS A 127 -6.93 -18.88 -13.18
N TYR A 128 -5.76 -18.29 -13.20
CA TYR A 128 -5.60 -16.88 -12.85
C TYR A 128 -6.39 -16.01 -13.83
N GLN A 129 -7.30 -15.23 -13.33
CA GLN A 129 -8.13 -14.35 -14.15
C GLN A 129 -8.05 -12.88 -13.74
N GLY A 130 -8.01 -12.58 -12.46
CA GLY A 130 -8.09 -11.21 -11.97
C GLY A 130 -9.48 -10.86 -11.45
N ILE A 131 -9.82 -9.59 -11.45
CA ILE A 131 -11.07 -9.05 -10.93
C ILE A 131 -11.99 -8.56 -12.05
N GLU A 132 -13.28 -8.38 -11.72
CA GLU A 132 -14.29 -7.86 -12.62
C GLU A 132 -15.16 -6.82 -11.91
N VAL A 133 -15.69 -5.86 -12.65
CA VAL A 133 -16.70 -4.96 -12.12
C VAL A 133 -17.94 -5.77 -11.73
N GLY A 134 -18.38 -5.65 -10.50
CA GLY A 134 -19.54 -6.36 -9.96
C GLY A 134 -19.23 -7.77 -9.40
N ASP A 135 -17.98 -8.20 -9.38
CA ASP A 135 -17.59 -9.50 -8.84
C ASP A 135 -17.71 -9.60 -7.30
N THR A 136 -17.46 -10.79 -6.77
CA THR A 136 -17.53 -11.05 -5.31
C THR A 136 -16.50 -10.24 -4.53
N TYR A 137 -15.35 -9.92 -5.12
CA TYR A 137 -14.34 -9.10 -4.47
C TYR A 137 -14.78 -7.64 -4.36
N GLN A 138 -15.34 -7.06 -5.43
CA GLN A 138 -15.90 -5.71 -5.35
C GLN A 138 -17.03 -5.64 -4.32
N GLN A 139 -17.92 -6.63 -4.27
CA GLN A 139 -19.01 -6.71 -3.29
C GLN A 139 -18.48 -6.79 -1.85
N PHE A 140 -17.40 -7.53 -1.65
CA PHE A 140 -16.71 -7.57 -0.36
C PHE A 140 -16.13 -6.21 0.03
N LEU A 141 -15.41 -5.55 -0.88
CA LEU A 141 -14.85 -4.23 -0.62
C LEU A 141 -15.93 -3.18 -0.34
N LEU A 142 -17.03 -3.20 -1.10
CA LEU A 142 -18.20 -2.35 -0.84
C LEU A 142 -18.71 -2.56 0.60
N LYS A 143 -18.86 -3.80 1.02
CA LYS A 143 -19.30 -4.13 2.37
C LYS A 143 -18.31 -3.67 3.45
N VAL A 144 -17.01 -3.89 3.27
CA VAL A 144 -15.98 -3.45 4.21
C VAL A 144 -16.00 -1.93 4.35
N TRP A 145 -16.01 -1.22 3.24
CA TRP A 145 -15.94 0.23 3.23
C TRP A 145 -17.23 0.91 3.66
N ASP A 146 -18.39 0.29 3.44
CA ASP A 146 -19.67 0.71 4.02
C ASP A 146 -19.60 0.68 5.55
N ILE A 147 -19.16 -0.42 6.14
CA ILE A 147 -19.00 -0.55 7.59
C ILE A 147 -18.02 0.51 8.14
N VAL A 148 -16.89 0.70 7.48
CA VAL A 148 -15.85 1.66 7.91
C VAL A 148 -16.34 3.11 7.76
N SER A 149 -17.01 3.44 6.65
CA SER A 149 -17.50 4.79 6.37
C SER A 149 -18.65 5.24 7.27
N GLN A 150 -19.33 4.31 7.92
CA GLN A 150 -20.36 4.60 8.92
C GLN A 150 -19.81 4.64 10.35
N HIS A 151 -18.58 4.17 10.59
CA HIS A 151 -18.02 4.07 11.93
C HIS A 151 -17.66 5.44 12.51
N SER A 152 -18.25 5.80 13.65
CA SER A 152 -18.19 7.15 14.25
C SER A 152 -16.77 7.66 14.57
N LYS A 153 -15.82 6.76 14.84
CA LYS A 153 -14.41 7.08 15.15
C LYS A 153 -13.53 7.15 13.91
N LEU A 154 -13.93 6.56 12.80
CA LEU A 154 -13.18 6.48 11.56
C LEU A 154 -13.63 7.50 10.53
N LYS A 155 -14.95 7.62 10.34
CA LYS A 155 -15.58 8.57 9.44
C LYS A 155 -15.17 10.00 9.77
N ASN A 156 -14.67 10.71 8.76
CA ASN A 156 -14.24 12.10 8.86
C ASN A 156 -13.14 12.39 9.90
N ASN A 157 -12.47 11.36 10.39
CA ASN A 157 -11.29 11.51 11.22
C ASN A 157 -10.12 11.98 10.34
N THR A 158 -9.65 13.20 10.55
CA THR A 158 -8.58 13.81 9.75
C THR A 158 -7.21 13.15 9.93
N GLY A 159 -7.05 12.30 10.94
CA GLY A 159 -5.86 11.48 11.16
C GLY A 159 -5.87 10.15 10.41
N ILE A 160 -6.99 9.79 9.74
CA ILE A 160 -7.17 8.48 9.12
C ILE A 160 -7.50 8.62 7.64
N MET A 161 -6.81 7.84 6.82
CA MET A 161 -6.98 7.71 5.38
C MET A 161 -7.27 6.25 5.02
N PHE A 162 -7.87 5.99 3.87
CA PHE A 162 -8.24 4.65 3.44
C PHE A 162 -7.59 4.30 2.11
N GLU A 163 -6.92 3.16 2.04
CA GLU A 163 -6.42 2.54 0.81
C GLU A 163 -7.41 1.46 0.40
N LEU A 164 -8.05 1.61 -0.77
CA LEU A 164 -9.30 0.91 -1.06
C LEU A 164 -9.14 -0.58 -1.40
N ALA A 165 -7.97 -0.99 -1.86
CA ALA A 165 -7.63 -2.41 -2.07
C ALA A 165 -6.12 -2.60 -2.00
N ASN A 166 -5.68 -3.87 -1.94
CA ASN A 166 -4.27 -4.23 -1.97
C ASN A 166 -3.97 -5.06 -3.22
N GLU A 167 -2.98 -4.62 -3.99
CA GLU A 167 -2.40 -5.36 -5.12
C GLU A 167 -3.39 -5.85 -6.21
N PRO A 168 -4.26 -5.02 -6.76
CA PRO A 168 -4.98 -5.40 -7.97
C PRO A 168 -4.00 -5.76 -9.09
N ILE A 169 -4.22 -6.90 -9.76
CA ILE A 169 -3.27 -7.38 -10.77
C ILE A 169 -3.82 -7.17 -12.17
N HIS A 170 -4.91 -7.85 -12.50
CA HIS A 170 -5.58 -7.73 -13.77
C HIS A 170 -7.07 -7.46 -13.57
N ILE A 171 -7.70 -6.82 -14.53
CA ILE A 171 -9.15 -6.63 -14.57
C ILE A 171 -9.70 -7.06 -15.94
N LEU A 172 -10.92 -7.58 -15.95
CA LEU A 172 -11.60 -7.96 -17.18
C LEU A 172 -11.94 -6.71 -18.01
N GLY A 173 -11.42 -6.66 -19.21
CA GLY A 173 -11.73 -5.63 -20.20
C GLY A 173 -13.07 -5.87 -20.92
N SER A 174 -13.53 -4.88 -21.67
CA SER A 174 -14.76 -4.95 -22.46
C SER A 174 -14.66 -5.96 -23.61
N ASP A 175 -13.45 -6.33 -24.01
CA ASP A 175 -13.14 -7.35 -25.01
C ASP A 175 -13.19 -8.79 -24.45
N GLY A 176 -13.46 -8.94 -23.15
CA GLY A 176 -13.48 -10.23 -22.46
C GLY A 176 -12.08 -10.76 -22.10
N GLN A 177 -11.04 -9.94 -22.19
CA GLN A 177 -9.69 -10.32 -21.81
C GLN A 177 -9.27 -9.65 -20.51
N TYR A 178 -8.56 -10.38 -19.66
CA TYR A 178 -7.96 -9.84 -18.45
C TYR A 178 -6.63 -9.16 -18.77
N GLY A 179 -6.40 -8.00 -18.19
CA GLY A 179 -5.14 -7.28 -18.38
C GLY A 179 -4.96 -6.09 -17.44
N SER A 180 -3.86 -5.37 -17.66
CA SER A 180 -3.45 -4.26 -16.77
C SER A 180 -2.87 -3.05 -17.51
N GLY A 181 -2.62 -3.12 -18.81
CA GLY A 181 -1.84 -2.11 -19.53
C GLY A 181 -2.61 -1.31 -20.59
N GLN A 182 -3.82 -1.73 -20.95
CA GLN A 182 -4.62 -1.03 -21.98
C GLN A 182 -5.56 0.00 -21.33
N GLN A 183 -5.90 1.05 -22.07
CA GLN A 183 -6.84 2.07 -21.57
C GLN A 183 -8.18 1.50 -21.12
N ASP A 184 -8.66 0.46 -21.77
CA ASP A 184 -9.91 -0.20 -21.40
C ASP A 184 -9.84 -0.84 -20.00
N HIS A 185 -8.70 -1.45 -19.66
CA HIS A 185 -8.48 -1.98 -18.29
C HIS A 185 -8.51 -0.86 -17.24
N PHE A 186 -7.91 0.30 -17.54
CA PHE A 186 -8.00 1.47 -16.63
C PHE A 186 -9.41 2.04 -16.54
N ASN A 187 -10.18 2.01 -17.62
CA ASN A 187 -11.58 2.42 -17.61
C ASN A 187 -12.41 1.49 -16.73
N LYS A 188 -12.20 0.18 -16.82
CA LYS A 188 -12.86 -0.80 -15.96
C LYS A 188 -12.42 -0.67 -14.50
N MET A 189 -11.14 -0.41 -14.26
CA MET A 189 -10.63 -0.18 -12.91
C MET A 189 -11.19 1.11 -12.30
N LYS A 190 -11.33 2.16 -13.11
CA LYS A 190 -12.01 3.38 -12.69
C LYS A 190 -13.48 3.10 -12.34
N GLU A 191 -14.21 2.34 -13.14
CA GLU A 191 -15.59 1.91 -12.87
C GLU A 191 -15.67 1.13 -11.54
N PHE A 192 -14.74 0.19 -11.33
CA PHE A 192 -14.63 -0.62 -10.12
C PHE A 192 -14.48 0.24 -8.85
N PHE A 193 -13.52 1.15 -8.82
CA PHE A 193 -13.29 1.99 -7.64
C PHE A 193 -14.26 3.15 -7.52
N GLN A 194 -14.80 3.65 -8.61
CA GLN A 194 -15.81 4.72 -8.56
C GLN A 194 -17.02 4.28 -7.76
N ALA A 195 -17.49 3.04 -7.94
CA ALA A 195 -18.60 2.51 -7.18
C ALA A 195 -18.33 2.53 -5.66
N ILE A 196 -17.12 2.17 -5.24
CA ILE A 196 -16.72 2.19 -3.83
C ILE A 196 -16.64 3.65 -3.31
N VAL A 197 -16.04 4.54 -4.08
CA VAL A 197 -15.92 5.96 -3.72
C VAL A 197 -17.30 6.59 -3.58
N ASP A 198 -18.19 6.34 -4.52
CA ASP A 198 -19.54 6.91 -4.53
C ASP A 198 -20.34 6.43 -3.30
N GLU A 199 -20.25 5.15 -2.95
CA GLU A 199 -20.88 4.58 -1.75
C GLU A 199 -20.36 5.26 -0.48
N MET A 200 -19.05 5.34 -0.30
CA MET A 200 -18.45 6.00 0.86
C MET A 200 -18.83 7.47 0.95
N ARG A 201 -18.91 8.17 -0.18
CA ARG A 201 -19.32 9.58 -0.23
C ARG A 201 -20.81 9.76 0.04
N ALA A 202 -21.65 8.84 -0.39
CA ALA A 202 -23.09 8.82 -0.07
C ALA A 202 -23.32 8.71 1.45
N GLU A 203 -22.48 7.90 2.12
CA GLU A 203 -22.47 7.82 3.60
C GLU A 203 -21.91 9.08 4.28
N GLY A 204 -21.45 10.08 3.52
CA GLY A 204 -20.88 11.32 4.04
C GLY A 204 -19.45 11.16 4.61
N CYS A 205 -18.75 10.12 4.21
CA CYS A 205 -17.34 9.92 4.54
C CYS A 205 -16.46 10.77 3.61
N ASN A 206 -15.72 11.73 4.17
CA ASN A 206 -14.85 12.65 3.43
C ASN A 206 -13.36 12.39 3.66
N ASN A 207 -12.99 11.30 4.29
CA ASN A 207 -11.59 10.91 4.43
C ASN A 207 -10.89 10.83 3.08
N ILE A 208 -9.57 10.96 3.09
CA ILE A 208 -8.76 10.75 1.89
C ILE A 208 -8.82 9.27 1.50
N LEU A 209 -9.10 9.02 0.22
CA LEU A 209 -9.15 7.68 -0.36
C LEU A 209 -7.98 7.50 -1.32
N TRP A 210 -7.21 6.45 -1.12
CA TRP A 210 -6.08 6.07 -1.95
C TRP A 210 -6.50 4.95 -2.90
N ILE A 211 -6.43 5.24 -4.19
CA ILE A 211 -6.83 4.32 -5.25
C ILE A 211 -5.61 3.51 -5.69
N PRO A 212 -5.62 2.18 -5.57
CA PRO A 212 -4.55 1.34 -6.10
C PRO A 212 -4.69 1.18 -7.62
N GLY A 213 -3.55 1.06 -8.29
CA GLY A 213 -3.49 0.74 -9.72
C GLY A 213 -3.48 -0.76 -10.00
N LEU A 214 -3.38 -1.13 -11.27
CA LEU A 214 -3.23 -2.50 -11.74
C LEU A 214 -1.76 -2.96 -11.68
N GLY A 215 -1.50 -4.23 -12.06
CA GLY A 215 -0.17 -4.80 -12.12
C GLY A 215 0.58 -4.74 -10.80
N TYR A 216 -0.06 -5.19 -9.70
CA TYR A 216 0.48 -5.09 -8.34
C TYR A 216 0.77 -3.63 -7.94
N GLN A 217 -0.13 -2.72 -8.24
CA GLN A 217 0.01 -1.28 -7.96
C GLN A 217 1.24 -0.64 -8.64
N SER A 218 1.52 -1.02 -9.89
CA SER A 218 2.58 -0.45 -10.71
C SER A 218 2.10 0.22 -12.00
N GLN A 219 0.83 0.03 -12.40
CA GLN A 219 0.27 0.52 -13.66
C GLN A 219 -0.77 1.61 -13.41
N TYR A 220 -0.50 2.83 -13.90
CA TYR A 220 -1.32 4.02 -13.63
C TYR A 220 -1.58 4.91 -14.84
N SER A 221 -0.86 4.72 -15.94
CA SER A 221 -0.85 5.67 -17.08
C SER A 221 -2.24 6.03 -17.59
N GLY A 222 -3.15 5.08 -17.63
CA GLY A 222 -4.51 5.29 -18.15
C GLY A 222 -5.45 6.04 -17.21
N PHE A 223 -5.14 6.14 -15.92
CA PHE A 223 -5.94 6.95 -15.00
C PHE A 223 -5.81 8.46 -15.25
N ALA A 224 -4.71 8.91 -15.85
CA ALA A 224 -4.54 10.33 -16.14
C ALA A 224 -5.59 10.87 -17.14
N SER A 225 -6.04 10.02 -18.07
CA SER A 225 -7.07 10.37 -19.05
C SER A 225 -8.50 10.10 -18.57
N ASN A 226 -8.67 9.19 -17.61
CA ASN A 226 -9.96 8.84 -17.03
C ASN A 226 -9.81 8.53 -15.53
N PRO A 227 -9.58 9.55 -14.70
CA PRO A 227 -9.35 9.36 -13.26
C PRO A 227 -10.63 8.96 -12.51
N VAL A 228 -10.44 8.33 -11.35
CA VAL A 228 -11.50 8.24 -10.35
C VAL A 228 -11.85 9.65 -9.89
N THR A 229 -13.13 9.98 -9.86
CA THR A 229 -13.62 11.32 -9.56
C THR A 229 -14.14 11.44 -8.13
N GLY A 230 -14.02 12.62 -7.56
CA GLY A 230 -14.46 12.93 -6.22
C GLY A 230 -13.47 13.84 -5.47
N ASN A 231 -13.89 14.27 -4.29
CA ASN A 231 -13.01 15.02 -3.39
C ASN A 231 -12.08 14.08 -2.63
N ASN A 232 -10.89 14.57 -2.25
CA ASN A 232 -9.95 13.84 -1.41
C ASN A 232 -9.55 12.45 -1.98
N ILE A 233 -9.20 12.41 -3.26
CA ILE A 233 -8.70 11.23 -3.95
C ILE A 233 -7.20 11.36 -4.18
N GLY A 234 -6.45 10.30 -3.91
CA GLY A 234 -5.05 10.10 -4.27
C GLY A 234 -4.81 8.70 -4.82
N TYR A 235 -3.60 8.40 -5.27
CA TYR A 235 -3.24 7.09 -5.81
C TYR A 235 -2.20 6.41 -4.92
N ALA A 236 -2.46 5.15 -4.57
CA ALA A 236 -1.54 4.29 -3.83
C ALA A 236 -0.68 3.48 -4.81
N VAL A 237 0.63 3.58 -4.67
CA VAL A 237 1.63 3.03 -5.61
C VAL A 237 2.58 2.12 -4.86
N TYR A 238 3.11 1.09 -5.53
CA TYR A 238 4.21 0.27 -5.03
C TYR A 238 5.50 0.55 -5.81
N ALA A 239 6.62 0.49 -5.12
CA ALA A 239 7.93 0.70 -5.72
C ALA A 239 8.95 -0.30 -5.13
N TYR A 240 9.13 -1.40 -5.81
CA TYR A 240 10.12 -2.43 -5.45
C TYR A 240 11.32 -2.41 -6.39
N PRO A 241 12.49 -2.87 -5.90
CA PRO A 241 13.63 -3.14 -6.76
C PRO A 241 13.24 -4.01 -7.97
N GLY A 242 13.68 -3.61 -9.16
CA GLY A 242 13.32 -4.26 -10.42
C GLY A 242 12.03 -3.74 -11.07
N TRP A 243 11.25 -2.92 -10.38
CA TRP A 243 10.05 -2.31 -10.93
C TRP A 243 10.38 -1.02 -11.71
N TYR A 244 9.52 -0.64 -12.63
CA TYR A 244 9.69 0.54 -13.48
C TYR A 244 10.99 0.52 -14.31
N GLY A 245 11.55 -0.67 -14.57
CA GLY A 245 12.82 -0.79 -15.29
C GLY A 245 14.07 -0.51 -14.45
N SER A 246 13.97 -0.50 -13.12
CA SER A 246 15.10 -0.28 -12.22
C SER A 246 16.11 -1.44 -12.20
N ASP A 247 15.78 -2.57 -12.80
CA ASP A 247 16.69 -3.73 -13.00
C ASP A 247 17.31 -3.78 -14.40
N CYS A 248 17.23 -2.70 -15.15
CA CYS A 248 17.84 -2.62 -16.49
C CYS A 248 19.36 -2.47 -16.34
N GLU A 249 20.09 -3.53 -16.64
CA GLU A 249 21.54 -3.59 -16.52
C GLU A 249 22.27 -3.59 -17.87
N VAL A 250 21.53 -3.84 -18.94
CA VAL A 250 22.09 -3.91 -20.28
C VAL A 250 21.96 -2.60 -21.02
N PRO A 251 22.90 -2.27 -21.89
CA PRO A 251 22.79 -1.11 -22.75
C PRO A 251 21.47 -1.11 -23.53
N SER A 252 20.75 -0.02 -23.49
CA SER A 252 19.47 0.18 -24.15
C SER A 252 19.64 1.00 -25.41
N ALA A 253 19.05 0.56 -26.51
CA ALA A 253 19.05 1.35 -27.77
C ALA A 253 18.34 2.71 -27.58
N GLU A 254 17.35 2.78 -26.70
CA GLU A 254 16.63 4.02 -26.33
C GLU A 254 17.53 5.01 -25.57
N LEU A 255 18.53 4.51 -24.87
CA LEU A 255 19.53 5.30 -24.14
C LEU A 255 20.84 5.47 -24.96
N GLY A 256 20.80 5.25 -26.27
CA GLY A 256 21.97 5.38 -27.13
C GLY A 256 23.03 4.28 -26.91
N GLY A 257 22.62 3.12 -26.40
CA GLY A 257 23.52 2.00 -26.12
C GLY A 257 24.25 2.09 -24.77
N VAL A 258 23.87 3.04 -23.93
CA VAL A 258 24.41 3.19 -22.57
C VAL A 258 23.62 2.31 -21.61
N ASP A 259 24.31 1.71 -20.66
CA ASP A 259 23.67 1.04 -19.53
C ASP A 259 22.96 2.10 -18.69
N GLY A 260 21.64 1.94 -18.53
CA GLY A 260 20.82 2.84 -17.73
C GLY A 260 21.07 2.74 -16.21
N GLY A 261 21.84 1.73 -15.78
CA GLY A 261 22.24 1.55 -14.38
C GLY A 261 21.08 1.51 -13.39
N GLY A 262 19.90 1.15 -13.85
CA GLY A 262 18.69 1.13 -13.05
C GLY A 262 18.04 2.52 -12.83
N TYR A 263 18.79 3.60 -12.81
CA TYR A 263 18.24 4.94 -12.56
C TYR A 263 17.40 5.46 -13.73
N GLU A 264 17.96 5.49 -14.91
CA GLU A 264 17.26 5.99 -16.11
C GLU A 264 16.09 5.07 -16.48
N GLY A 265 16.24 3.77 -16.26
CA GLY A 265 15.16 2.81 -16.42
C GLY A 265 14.01 3.10 -15.46
N PHE A 266 14.32 3.29 -14.18
CA PHE A 266 13.34 3.64 -13.17
C PHE A 266 12.68 4.99 -13.45
N GLN A 267 13.45 6.02 -13.79
CA GLN A 267 12.91 7.33 -14.13
C GLN A 267 11.96 7.26 -15.31
N ARG A 268 12.33 6.52 -16.38
CA ARG A 268 11.49 6.33 -17.55
C ARG A 268 10.18 5.62 -17.20
N GLY A 269 10.24 4.51 -16.47
CA GLY A 269 9.05 3.76 -16.06
C GLY A 269 8.17 4.55 -15.10
N TRP A 270 8.76 5.27 -14.15
CA TRP A 270 8.03 6.17 -13.25
C TRP A 270 7.32 7.28 -14.03
N ASN A 271 8.02 7.92 -14.97
CA ASN A 271 7.45 8.97 -15.82
C ASN A 271 6.33 8.46 -16.72
N ALA A 272 6.40 7.19 -17.14
CA ALA A 272 5.35 6.59 -17.94
C ALA A 272 4.10 6.23 -17.11
N GLN A 273 4.28 5.75 -15.89
CA GLN A 273 3.18 5.19 -15.10
C GLN A 273 2.69 6.13 -13.99
N VAL A 274 3.57 6.73 -13.21
CA VAL A 274 3.21 7.45 -11.99
C VAL A 274 3.14 8.96 -12.19
N ALA A 275 4.08 9.56 -12.92
CA ALA A 275 4.10 11.00 -13.13
C ALA A 275 2.79 11.56 -13.73
N PRO A 276 2.09 10.88 -14.66
CA PRO A 276 0.81 11.36 -15.18
C PRO A 276 -0.27 11.50 -14.11
N VAL A 277 -0.41 10.56 -13.19
CA VAL A 277 -1.39 10.66 -12.09
C VAL A 277 -0.90 11.62 -11.00
N ALA A 278 0.41 11.72 -10.76
CA ALA A 278 0.99 12.71 -9.86
C ALA A 278 0.76 14.16 -10.33
N ALA A 279 0.53 14.37 -11.63
CA ALA A 279 0.18 15.68 -12.17
C ALA A 279 -1.22 16.14 -11.74
N ILE A 280 -2.13 15.25 -11.40
CA ILE A 280 -3.54 15.52 -11.11
C ILE A 280 -3.95 15.25 -9.65
N ALA A 281 -3.28 14.35 -8.96
CA ALA A 281 -3.60 13.92 -7.60
C ALA A 281 -2.35 13.68 -6.77
N PRO A 282 -2.42 13.66 -5.42
CA PRO A 282 -1.31 13.22 -4.59
C PRO A 282 -1.05 11.73 -4.78
N VAL A 283 0.20 11.33 -4.62
CA VAL A 283 0.64 9.94 -4.69
C VAL A 283 1.18 9.50 -3.33
N MET A 284 0.85 8.28 -2.93
CA MET A 284 1.43 7.63 -1.77
C MET A 284 2.01 6.28 -2.18
N VAL A 285 3.31 6.11 -1.98
CA VAL A 285 3.95 4.80 -2.15
C VAL A 285 3.75 4.01 -0.86
N THR A 286 2.82 3.07 -0.91
CA THR A 286 2.34 2.31 0.25
C THR A 286 3.09 1.00 0.46
N GLU A 287 4.00 0.65 -0.46
CA GLU A 287 5.04 -0.34 -0.26
C GLU A 287 6.29 0.07 -1.05
N MET A 288 7.42 0.13 -0.36
CA MET A 288 8.71 0.42 -0.95
C MET A 288 9.81 -0.29 -0.18
N ASP A 289 10.64 -1.05 -0.89
CA ASP A 289 11.80 -1.71 -0.33
C ASP A 289 13.06 -0.87 -0.61
N TRP A 290 13.71 -0.43 0.46
CA TRP A 290 14.94 0.34 0.33
C TRP A 290 16.11 -0.60 0.06
N ALA A 291 16.61 -0.61 -1.16
CA ALA A 291 17.78 -1.38 -1.55
C ALA A 291 19.02 -0.49 -1.74
N PRO A 292 20.18 -0.92 -1.24
CA PRO A 292 21.44 -0.23 -1.43
C PRO A 292 22.00 -0.45 -2.84
N GLU A 293 23.29 -0.27 -3.06
CA GLU A 293 23.98 -0.28 -4.36
C GLU A 293 23.72 -1.49 -5.24
N LYS A 294 23.80 -2.68 -4.66
CA LYS A 294 23.51 -3.95 -5.36
C LYS A 294 22.66 -4.80 -4.47
N TYR A 295 21.62 -5.33 -5.04
CA TYR A 295 20.64 -6.07 -4.28
C TYR A 295 19.98 -7.14 -5.15
N ASN A 296 19.97 -8.37 -4.68
CA ASN A 296 19.05 -9.36 -5.23
C ASN A 296 17.70 -9.09 -4.63
N ALA A 297 16.81 -8.55 -5.42
CA ALA A 297 15.51 -8.16 -4.96
C ALA A 297 14.78 -9.34 -4.31
N SER A 298 13.93 -9.04 -3.36
CA SER A 298 13.08 -10.01 -2.64
C SER A 298 12.25 -10.90 -3.57
N TRP A 299 12.05 -10.49 -4.81
CA TRP A 299 11.34 -11.21 -5.86
C TRP A 299 12.27 -11.88 -6.88
N GLY A 300 13.53 -12.12 -6.53
CA GLY A 300 14.50 -12.79 -7.38
C GLY A 300 15.07 -11.93 -8.50
N LYS A 301 14.81 -10.64 -8.53
CA LYS A 301 15.39 -9.71 -9.49
C LYS A 301 16.69 -9.12 -8.95
N SER A 302 17.70 -9.05 -9.81
CA SER A 302 18.96 -8.38 -9.52
C SER A 302 18.85 -6.91 -9.87
N ILE A 303 19.32 -6.03 -8.99
CA ILE A 303 19.43 -4.62 -9.26
C ILE A 303 20.89 -4.25 -9.24
N THR A 304 21.36 -3.75 -10.31
CA THR A 304 22.66 -3.14 -10.35
C THR A 304 22.58 -1.70 -9.93
N GLY A 305 23.72 -1.23 -9.66
CA GLY A 305 24.06 0.11 -9.30
C GLY A 305 23.20 1.12 -10.00
N MET A 306 23.32 2.24 -9.73
CA MET A 306 22.49 3.28 -10.19
C MET A 306 23.35 4.46 -10.44
N ALA A 307 22.83 5.46 -11.09
CA ALA A 307 23.55 6.68 -11.32
C ALA A 307 24.26 7.12 -10.02
N GLY A 308 25.56 7.09 -10.01
CA GLY A 308 26.39 7.46 -8.87
C GLY A 308 26.40 6.46 -7.72
N ASP A 309 26.21 5.17 -7.99
CA ASP A 309 26.28 4.07 -6.97
C ASP A 309 25.37 4.26 -5.76
N ARG A 310 24.19 4.86 -5.97
CA ARG A 310 23.34 5.29 -4.87
C ARG A 310 22.37 4.24 -4.35
N GLY A 311 22.16 3.16 -5.09
CA GLY A 311 21.17 2.17 -4.75
C GLY A 311 19.71 2.58 -5.07
N PHE A 312 18.83 1.58 -5.14
CA PHE A 312 17.43 1.78 -5.52
C PHE A 312 16.71 2.79 -4.61
N GLY A 313 16.86 2.68 -3.29
CA GLY A 313 16.19 3.56 -2.34
C GLY A 313 16.56 5.04 -2.54
N ALA A 314 17.84 5.34 -2.74
CA ALA A 314 18.29 6.71 -2.96
C ALA A 314 17.78 7.29 -4.29
N ASN A 315 17.71 6.48 -5.34
CA ASN A 315 17.16 6.91 -6.63
C ASN A 315 15.64 7.08 -6.58
N PHE A 316 14.94 6.16 -5.91
CA PHE A 316 13.52 6.32 -5.64
C PHE A 316 13.25 7.67 -4.94
N LYS A 317 13.98 7.93 -3.85
CA LYS A 317 13.82 9.19 -3.11
C LYS A 317 14.07 10.41 -3.98
N TYR A 318 15.12 10.38 -4.78
CA TYR A 318 15.44 11.49 -5.71
C TYR A 318 14.30 11.74 -6.71
N ILE A 319 13.76 10.68 -7.34
CA ILE A 319 12.65 10.79 -8.28
C ILE A 319 11.35 11.21 -7.60
N ALA A 320 11.09 10.70 -6.39
CA ALA A 320 9.94 11.12 -5.60
C ALA A 320 10.00 12.62 -5.23
N ASP A 321 11.17 13.12 -4.84
CA ASP A 321 11.40 14.54 -4.55
C ASP A 321 11.22 15.41 -5.80
N LEU A 322 11.71 14.98 -6.97
CA LEU A 322 11.48 15.67 -8.24
C LEU A 322 9.99 15.73 -8.63
N THR A 323 9.24 14.68 -8.32
CA THR A 323 7.79 14.63 -8.56
C THR A 323 7.04 15.58 -7.63
N GLY A 324 7.51 15.74 -6.40
CA GLY A 324 7.16 16.82 -5.46
C GLY A 324 5.88 16.64 -4.64
N ASN A 325 5.08 15.60 -4.90
CA ASN A 325 3.84 15.31 -4.18
C ASN A 325 3.68 13.82 -3.86
N VAL A 326 4.80 13.18 -3.53
CA VAL A 326 4.87 11.74 -3.22
C VAL A 326 5.14 11.56 -1.74
N SER A 327 4.21 10.92 -1.06
CA SER A 327 4.40 10.35 0.27
C SER A 327 4.89 8.90 0.12
N TRP A 328 5.66 8.39 1.07
CA TRP A 328 6.15 7.01 0.98
C TRP A 328 6.47 6.41 2.33
N LEU A 329 6.51 5.08 2.39
CA LEU A 329 6.86 4.33 3.59
C LEU A 329 7.96 3.29 3.31
N LEU A 330 8.62 2.86 4.35
CA LEU A 330 9.47 1.67 4.34
C LEU A 330 8.62 0.43 4.60
N PHE A 331 8.64 -0.50 3.63
CA PHE A 331 7.96 -1.78 3.73
C PHE A 331 8.93 -2.83 4.30
N THR A 332 8.98 -2.91 5.62
CA THR A 332 9.86 -3.82 6.35
C THR A 332 9.20 -4.24 7.66
N SER A 333 9.76 -5.25 8.34
CA SER A 333 9.29 -5.58 9.68
C SER A 333 9.50 -4.39 10.64
N PRO A 334 8.47 -3.95 11.36
CA PRO A 334 8.59 -2.85 12.31
C PRO A 334 9.60 -3.15 13.43
N GLU A 335 9.89 -4.41 13.70
CA GLU A 335 10.87 -4.83 14.71
C GLU A 335 12.30 -4.42 14.33
N TYR A 336 12.65 -4.44 13.05
CA TYR A 336 13.94 -3.92 12.58
C TYR A 336 14.05 -2.40 12.81
N LEU A 337 12.98 -1.68 12.57
CA LEU A 337 12.96 -0.23 12.79
C LEU A 337 13.02 0.11 14.29
N ALA A 338 12.38 -0.69 15.12
CA ALA A 338 12.38 -0.53 16.57
C ALA A 338 13.67 -1.01 17.25
N GLN A 339 14.58 -1.64 16.51
CA GLN A 339 15.84 -2.21 17.03
C GLN A 339 15.63 -3.24 18.16
N VAL A 340 14.52 -3.94 18.17
CA VAL A 340 14.17 -4.92 19.23
C VAL A 340 15.10 -6.14 19.21
N TYR A 341 15.71 -6.42 18.07
CA TYR A 341 16.66 -7.54 17.87
C TYR A 341 18.12 -7.19 18.12
N ALA A 342 18.45 -6.05 18.70
CA ALA A 342 19.83 -5.64 18.98
C ALA A 342 20.64 -6.64 19.81
N TRP A 343 19.98 -7.65 20.42
CA TRP A 343 20.61 -8.68 21.25
C TRP A 343 20.74 -10.05 20.58
N ALA A 344 20.11 -10.28 19.45
CA ALA A 344 20.09 -11.62 18.82
C ALA A 344 21.04 -11.77 17.62
N CYS A 345 21.63 -10.71 17.10
CA CYS A 345 22.31 -10.76 15.82
C CYS A 345 23.65 -10.05 15.80
N CYS A 346 24.69 -10.75 16.22
CA CYS A 346 26.05 -10.47 15.73
C CYS A 346 26.20 -10.84 14.21
N LEU A 347 25.15 -11.34 13.57
CA LEU A 347 25.12 -11.75 12.14
C LEU A 347 24.41 -10.75 11.23
N ASP A 348 23.57 -9.86 11.75
CA ASP A 348 22.73 -8.95 10.93
C ASP A 348 23.17 -7.48 10.98
N VAL A 349 24.40 -7.20 11.31
CA VAL A 349 24.99 -5.85 11.25
C VAL A 349 24.87 -5.26 9.83
N CYS A 350 24.72 -6.10 8.81
CA CYS A 350 24.51 -5.66 7.44
C CYS A 350 23.12 -5.07 7.18
N LEU A 351 22.07 -5.56 7.85
CA LEU A 351 20.70 -5.09 7.56
C LEU A 351 20.31 -3.85 8.34
N ALA A 352 20.74 -3.71 9.59
CA ALA A 352 20.45 -2.52 10.40
C ALA A 352 21.12 -1.23 9.88
N GLY A 353 22.18 -1.34 9.08
CA GLY A 353 22.84 -0.21 8.43
C GLY A 353 22.13 0.32 7.18
N HIS A 354 21.18 -0.44 6.64
CA HIS A 354 20.57 -0.13 5.35
C HIS A 354 19.33 0.79 5.43
N TYR A 355 18.76 0.94 6.62
CA TYR A 355 17.49 1.66 6.80
C TYR A 355 17.57 2.92 7.66
N ARG A 356 18.77 3.45 7.88
CA ARG A 356 18.97 4.72 8.61
C ARG A 356 19.20 5.91 7.72
#